data_bd8293c6cad26c2db78cbe7ba5b89299
#
_entry.id   bd8293c6cad26c2db78cbe7ba5b89299
#
_cell.length_a   1.000
_cell.length_b   1.000
_cell.length_c   1.000
_cell.angle_alpha   90.00
_cell.angle_beta   90.00
_cell.angle_gamma   90.00
#
_symmetry.space_group_name_H-M   'P 1'
#
loop_
_entity.id
_entity.type
_entity.pdbx_description
1 polymer ?
#
loop_
_entity_poly.entity_id
_entity_poly.type
_entity_poly.pdbx_seq_one_letter_code
_entity_poly.pdbx_strand_id
1 'polypeptide(L)'
;YSVKNGMVNDFLTALKNEGFPQIVQNENGCIKYDYFVPSFGKSNEVLLIEKWQSEKLQKEHLNTPHMQKMKTFKDRFVENTTVEIFK
;
A
#
# COMPACT_ATOMS: atom_id res chain seq x y z
N TYR A 1 -2.90 5.23 -5.13
CA TYR A 1 -1.84 5.03 -6.13
C TYR A 1 -2.39 5.11 -7.54
N SER A 2 -1.71 5.83 -8.40
CA SER A 2 -1.92 5.75 -9.84
C SER A 2 -0.88 4.79 -10.39
N VAL A 3 -1.34 3.65 -10.86
CA VAL A 3 -0.49 2.56 -11.36
C VAL A 3 -0.26 2.73 -12.85
N LYS A 4 0.89 2.32 -13.34
CA LYS A 4 1.20 2.33 -14.77
C LYS A 4 0.13 1.56 -15.55
N ASN A 5 -0.17 2.04 -16.75
CA ASN A 5 -1.26 1.50 -17.57
C ASN A 5 -1.13 -0.02 -17.76
N GLY A 6 -2.24 -0.73 -17.47
CA GLY A 6 -2.31 -2.18 -17.64
C GLY A 6 -1.60 -2.99 -16.54
N MET A 7 -1.05 -2.35 -15.50
CA MET A 7 -0.24 -3.03 -14.49
C MET A 7 -0.91 -3.22 -13.13
N VAL A 8 -2.21 -2.92 -13.02
CA VAL A 8 -2.91 -3.07 -11.71
C VAL A 8 -2.85 -4.51 -11.20
N ASN A 9 -3.21 -5.48 -12.04
CA ASN A 9 -3.18 -6.88 -11.62
C ASN A 9 -1.76 -7.36 -11.30
N ASP A 10 -0.79 -6.95 -12.09
CA ASP A 10 0.61 -7.28 -11.86
C ASP A 10 1.11 -6.70 -10.53
N PHE A 11 0.72 -5.46 -10.23
CA PHE A 11 1.06 -4.80 -8.98
C PHE A 11 0.47 -5.55 -7.78
N LEU A 12 -0.84 -5.86 -7.81
CA LEU A 12 -1.50 -6.56 -6.73
C LEU A 12 -0.96 -7.98 -6.53
N THR A 13 -0.70 -8.70 -7.62
CA THR A 13 -0.10 -10.03 -7.56
C THR A 13 1.30 -9.98 -6.96
N ALA A 14 2.11 -9.03 -7.38
CA ALA A 14 3.46 -8.86 -6.86
C ALA A 14 3.47 -8.48 -5.38
N LEU A 15 2.55 -7.61 -4.93
CA LEU A 15 2.39 -7.28 -3.51
C LEU A 15 2.10 -8.55 -2.69
N LYS A 16 1.20 -9.39 -3.18
CA LYS A 16 0.85 -10.65 -2.51
C LYS A 16 2.03 -11.61 -2.46
N ASN A 17 2.74 -11.75 -3.56
CA ASN A 17 3.88 -12.67 -3.64
C ASN A 17 5.04 -12.24 -2.74
N GLU A 18 5.26 -10.95 -2.59
CA GLU A 18 6.27 -10.41 -1.67
C GLU A 18 5.83 -10.44 -0.21
N GLY A 19 4.53 -10.63 0.05
CA GLY A 19 3.99 -10.73 1.39
C GLY A 19 3.90 -9.40 2.15
N PHE A 20 4.08 -8.27 1.49
CA PHE A 20 4.05 -6.95 2.14
C PHE A 20 2.77 -6.67 2.93
N PRO A 21 1.56 -6.92 2.38
CA PRO A 21 0.35 -6.62 3.14
C PRO A 21 0.27 -7.38 4.46
N GLN A 22 0.65 -8.65 4.46
CA GLN A 22 0.62 -9.48 5.67
C GLN A 22 1.66 -9.05 6.69
N ILE A 23 2.84 -8.67 6.24
CA ILE A 23 3.91 -8.17 7.12
C ILE A 23 3.43 -6.90 7.83
N VAL A 24 2.83 -5.97 7.09
CA VAL A 24 2.33 -4.72 7.67
C VAL A 24 1.15 -4.97 8.61
N GLN A 25 0.22 -5.84 8.22
CA GLN A 25 -0.94 -6.18 9.06
C GLN A 25 -0.54 -6.75 10.41
N ASN A 26 0.62 -7.40 10.50
CA ASN A 26 1.15 -7.97 11.74
C ASN A 26 2.01 -6.98 12.55
N GLU A 27 2.22 -5.76 12.07
CA GLU A 27 2.96 -4.75 12.81
C GLU A 27 2.17 -4.29 14.05
N ASN A 28 2.91 -3.94 15.09
CA ASN A 28 2.31 -3.39 16.31
C ASN A 28 1.55 -2.09 16.00
N GLY A 29 0.30 -2.05 16.41
CA GLY A 29 -0.56 -0.87 16.21
C GLY A 29 -1.27 -0.79 14.87
N CYS A 30 -1.04 -1.73 13.96
CA CYS A 30 -1.78 -1.77 12.70
C CYS A 30 -3.18 -2.32 12.94
N ILE A 31 -4.20 -1.49 12.72
CA ILE A 31 -5.61 -1.88 12.84
C ILE A 31 -6.15 -2.32 11.51
N LYS A 32 -5.80 -1.60 10.43
CA LYS A 32 -6.26 -1.88 9.07
C LYS A 32 -5.17 -1.55 8.07
N TYR A 33 -5.00 -2.40 7.09
CA TYR A 33 -4.08 -2.19 5.97
C TYR A 33 -4.57 -3.02 4.79
N ASP A 34 -5.46 -2.45 3.97
CA ASP A 34 -6.13 -3.16 2.89
C ASP A 34 -6.08 -2.39 1.57
N TYR A 35 -5.86 -3.12 0.49
CA TYR A 35 -5.87 -2.59 -0.86
C TYR A 35 -7.23 -2.82 -1.52
N PHE A 36 -7.69 -1.82 -2.25
CA PHE A 36 -8.96 -1.86 -2.98
C PHE A 36 -8.76 -1.37 -4.41
N VAL A 37 -9.54 -1.92 -5.32
CA VAL A 37 -9.62 -1.45 -6.69
C VAL A 37 -11.04 -1.00 -6.99
N PRO A 38 -11.25 -0.04 -7.91
CA PRO A 38 -12.60 0.37 -8.31
C PRO A 38 -13.40 -0.81 -8.84
N SER A 39 -14.66 -0.90 -8.44
CA SER A 39 -15.57 -1.99 -8.88
C SER A 39 -16.08 -1.80 -10.30
N PHE A 40 -16.06 -0.57 -10.80
CA PHE A 40 -16.63 -0.22 -12.08
C PHE A 40 -15.65 0.61 -12.92
N GLY A 41 -15.71 0.41 -14.23
CA GLY A 41 -14.91 1.16 -15.19
C GLY A 41 -13.47 0.65 -15.31
N LYS A 42 -12.75 1.27 -16.21
CA LYS A 42 -11.32 1.02 -16.37
C LYS A 42 -10.57 2.08 -15.57
N SER A 43 -9.81 1.64 -14.60
CA SER A 43 -9.01 2.55 -13.79
C SER A 43 -7.66 1.92 -13.52
N ASN A 44 -6.62 2.76 -13.55
CA ASN A 44 -5.28 2.37 -13.13
C ASN A 44 -5.03 2.77 -11.68
N GLU A 45 -6.09 2.97 -10.89
CA GLU A 45 -5.99 3.38 -9.51
C GLU A 45 -6.08 2.20 -8.55
N VAL A 46 -5.30 2.26 -7.49
CA VAL A 46 -5.37 1.33 -6.36
C VAL A 46 -5.46 2.18 -5.09
N LEU A 47 -6.46 1.89 -4.27
CA LEU A 47 -6.67 2.55 -2.99
C LEU A 47 -6.11 1.69 -1.87
N LEU A 48 -5.27 2.28 -1.03
CA LEU A 48 -4.83 1.65 0.22
C LEU A 48 -5.48 2.40 1.37
N ILE A 49 -6.20 1.66 2.21
CA ILE A 49 -6.80 2.20 3.43
C ILE A 49 -6.01 1.65 4.61
N GLU A 50 -5.46 2.57 5.41
CA GLU A 50 -4.68 2.25 6.61
C GLU A 50 -5.33 2.86 7.84
N LYS A 51 -5.26 2.11 8.94
CA LYS A 51 -5.64 2.63 10.26
C LYS A 51 -4.65 2.14 11.30
N TRP A 52 -4.17 3.04 12.14
CA TRP A 52 -3.17 2.77 13.18
C TRP A 52 -3.68 3.22 14.54
N GLN A 53 -3.23 2.53 15.59
CA GLN A 53 -3.60 2.87 16.96
C GLN A 53 -3.12 4.27 17.37
N SER A 54 -1.98 4.71 16.84
CA SER A 54 -1.43 6.03 17.10
C SER A 54 -0.59 6.52 15.93
N GLU A 55 -0.41 7.82 15.84
CA GLU A 55 0.47 8.45 14.86
C GLU A 55 1.92 8.01 15.05
N LYS A 56 2.35 7.83 16.29
CA LYS A 56 3.70 7.34 16.60
C LYS A 56 3.96 5.97 15.98
N LEU A 57 3.03 5.04 16.14
CA LEU A 57 3.16 3.69 15.60
C LEU A 57 3.15 3.69 14.05
N GLN A 58 2.36 4.56 13.44
CA GLN A 58 2.39 4.73 11.99
C GLN A 58 3.75 5.25 11.52
N LYS A 59 4.34 6.21 12.21
CA LYS A 59 5.67 6.73 11.87
C LYS A 59 6.75 5.67 12.02
N GLU A 60 6.67 4.85 13.07
CA GLU A 60 7.59 3.73 13.25
C GLU A 60 7.48 2.71 12.11
N HIS A 61 6.25 2.44 11.65
CA HIS A 61 5.99 1.59 10.49
C HIS A 61 6.74 2.08 9.24
N LEU A 62 6.71 3.38 8.97
CA LEU A 62 7.35 3.95 7.78
C LEU A 62 8.88 3.80 7.78
N ASN A 63 9.48 3.58 8.95
CA ASN A 63 10.94 3.42 9.10
C ASN A 63 11.39 1.96 9.12
N THR A 64 10.48 1.01 8.90
CA THR A 64 10.84 -0.41 8.90
C THR A 64 11.62 -0.81 7.64
N PRO A 65 12.49 -1.85 7.73
CA PRO A 65 13.22 -2.33 6.57
C PRO A 65 12.31 -2.79 5.42
N HIS A 66 11.20 -3.44 5.74
CA HIS A 66 10.28 -3.91 4.70
C HIS A 66 9.58 -2.76 3.98
N MET A 67 9.35 -1.61 4.63
CA MET A 67 8.79 -0.44 3.98
C MET A 67 9.78 0.21 3.02
N GLN A 68 11.08 0.17 3.33
CA GLN A 68 12.11 0.65 2.42
C GLN A 68 12.19 -0.22 1.16
N LYS A 69 12.10 -1.53 1.33
CA LYS A 69 12.03 -2.48 0.20
C LYS A 69 10.78 -2.23 -0.64
N MET A 70 9.65 -2.01 0.02
CA MET A 70 8.39 -1.75 -0.66
C MET A 70 8.44 -0.47 -1.50
N LYS A 71 9.11 0.56 -1.02
CA LYS A 71 9.27 1.81 -1.75
C LYS A 71 9.96 1.59 -3.10
N THR A 72 11.05 0.86 -3.13
CA THR A 72 11.78 0.51 -4.36
C THR A 72 10.93 -0.39 -5.26
N PHE A 73 10.29 -1.39 -4.67
CA PHE A 73 9.39 -2.30 -5.38
C PHE A 73 8.23 -1.56 -6.03
N LYS A 74 7.59 -0.65 -5.30
CA LYS A 74 6.44 0.11 -5.75
C LYS A 74 6.76 0.98 -6.96
N ASP A 75 7.96 1.54 -7.03
CA ASP A 75 8.37 2.42 -8.13
C ASP A 75 8.32 1.75 -9.50
N ARG A 76 8.34 0.42 -9.54
CA ARG A 76 8.21 -0.33 -10.81
C ARG A 76 6.80 -0.31 -11.38
N PHE A 77 5.79 -0.09 -10.54
CA PHE A 77 4.38 -0.20 -10.90
C PHE A 77 3.62 1.11 -10.79
N VAL A 78 4.02 1.99 -9.88
CA VAL A 78 3.26 3.18 -9.49
C VAL A 78 3.88 4.43 -10.11
N GLU A 79 3.04 5.21 -10.81
CA GLU A 79 3.45 6.48 -11.39
C GLU A 79 3.30 7.64 -10.41
N ASN A 80 2.26 7.60 -9.56
CA ASN A 80 1.94 8.70 -8.66
C ASN A 80 1.25 8.19 -7.40
N THR A 81 1.49 8.89 -6.29
CA THR A 81 0.88 8.58 -4.99
C THR A 81 0.26 9.84 -4.42
N THR A 82 -1.02 9.76 -4.04
CA THR A 82 -1.71 10.82 -3.32
C THR A 82 -2.11 10.29 -1.96
N VAL A 83 -1.84 11.06 -0.91
CA VAL A 83 -2.16 10.67 0.47
C VAL A 83 -3.20 11.63 1.03
N GLU A 84 -4.28 11.05 1.56
CA GLU A 84 -5.31 11.79 2.30
C GLU A 84 -5.37 11.26 3.72
N ILE A 85 -5.42 12.16 4.70
CA ILE A 85 -5.45 11.80 6.12
C ILE A 85 -6.81 12.15 6.68
N PHE A 86 -7.49 11.14 7.24
CA PHE A 86 -8.78 11.30 7.89
C PHE A 86 -8.63 11.10 9.39
N LYS A 87 -9.23 11.99 10.14
CA LYS A 87 -9.24 11.91 11.61
C LYS A 87 -10.62 11.60 12.14
#